data_9e21f5bc727a4a4581ae068c9d94ad37
#
_entry.id   9e21f5bc727a4a4581ae068c9d94ad37
#
_cell.length_a   1.000
_cell.length_b   1.000
_cell.length_c   1.000
_cell.angle_alpha   90.00
_cell.angle_beta   90.00
_cell.angle_gamma   90.00
#
_symmetry.space_group_name_H-M   'P 1'
#
loop_
_entity.id
_entity.type
_entity.pdbx_description
1 polymer ?
#
loop_
_entity_poly.entity_id
_entity_poly.type
_entity_poly.pdbx_seq_one_letter_code
_entity_poly.pdbx_strand_id
1 'polypeptide(L)'
;MRPSQFARVFAASALIPLFATQPAFAWGIDGHNMINRAAVAFLPADVPLFLRDASALDTIEYLGPEPDRWRNRAEEELSSEQAPDHFIDLEYAQLVGPLPKKRYDFIRALAAAQPATPNIQLTPEKVGLQPWEVEETWEKLKVDLREYRRLAAAHKPTHPVETAILYDAGVLGHYVGDGSMPLHTTIQYNGWTGENPNGYTTEHHIHSQFESAYVHDNVKYSDVAKLVADTKPTVIDNEWSQYLDYLHHSHLLVEKVYQLEKAGGFTNAGTPEAKAFTDDRIAAGAIELRNLIYSAWVHSADPVEEFHGN
;
A
#
# COMPACT_ATOMS: atom_id res chain seq x y z
N MET A 1 26.92 -52.75 -54.05
CA MET A 1 27.09 -52.07 -52.75
C MET A 1 26.61 -50.62 -52.86
N ARG A 2 25.46 -50.24 -52.22
CA ARG A 2 24.94 -48.87 -52.20
C ARG A 2 25.26 -48.30 -50.86
N PRO A 3 25.71 -47.03 -50.73
CA PRO A 3 25.89 -46.37 -49.40
C PRO A 3 24.57 -45.82 -48.90
N SER A 4 24.33 -46.11 -47.64
CA SER A 4 23.16 -45.59 -46.85
C SER A 4 23.34 -44.11 -46.55
N GLN A 5 22.33 -43.33 -46.87
CA GLN A 5 22.19 -41.90 -46.44
C GLN A 5 21.68 -41.83 -45.03
N PHE A 6 22.50 -41.30 -44.09
CA PHE A 6 22.06 -40.89 -42.77
C PHE A 6 21.42 -39.49 -42.85
N ALA A 7 20.12 -39.41 -42.66
CA ALA A 7 19.40 -38.14 -42.47
C ALA A 7 19.72 -37.60 -41.07
N ARG A 8 20.38 -36.45 -41.00
CA ARG A 8 20.55 -35.68 -39.76
C ARG A 8 19.28 -34.88 -39.49
N VAL A 9 18.52 -35.24 -38.44
CA VAL A 9 17.42 -34.47 -37.92
C VAL A 9 18.01 -33.35 -37.07
N PHE A 10 17.90 -32.11 -37.51
CA PHE A 10 18.18 -30.94 -36.69
C PHE A 10 16.92 -30.66 -35.83
N ALA A 11 17.01 -30.92 -34.53
CA ALA A 11 16.02 -30.45 -33.58
C ALA A 11 16.24 -28.94 -33.34
N ALA A 12 15.35 -28.11 -33.88
CA ALA A 12 15.31 -26.69 -33.55
C ALA A 12 14.68 -26.54 -32.18
N SER A 13 15.48 -26.31 -31.16
CA SER A 13 14.99 -25.89 -29.83
C SER A 13 14.49 -24.47 -29.93
N ALA A 14 13.15 -24.30 -29.94
CA ALA A 14 12.52 -23.01 -29.79
C ALA A 14 12.74 -22.55 -28.34
N LEU A 15 13.62 -21.59 -28.14
CA LEU A 15 13.70 -20.81 -26.91
C LEU A 15 12.44 -19.97 -26.81
N ILE A 16 11.47 -20.42 -26.01
CA ILE A 16 10.35 -19.60 -25.59
C ILE A 16 10.91 -18.59 -24.57
N PRO A 17 10.88 -17.28 -24.84
CA PRO A 17 11.27 -16.31 -23.83
C PRO A 17 10.27 -16.43 -22.67
N LEU A 18 10.75 -16.87 -21.51
CA LEU A 18 10.04 -16.73 -20.25
C LEU A 18 9.98 -15.22 -19.96
N PHE A 19 8.90 -14.58 -20.33
CA PHE A 19 8.58 -13.28 -19.77
C PHE A 19 8.28 -13.53 -18.29
N ALA A 20 9.27 -13.29 -17.42
CA ALA A 20 9.07 -13.19 -16.01
C ALA A 20 8.12 -11.97 -15.81
N THR A 21 6.86 -12.24 -15.55
CA THR A 21 5.97 -11.20 -15.04
C THR A 21 6.59 -10.75 -13.73
N GLN A 22 7.14 -9.53 -13.72
CA GLN A 22 7.57 -8.89 -12.48
C GLN A 22 6.33 -8.78 -11.59
N PRO A 23 6.40 -9.14 -10.30
CA PRO A 23 5.31 -8.81 -9.39
C PRO A 23 5.11 -7.29 -9.45
N ALA A 24 3.87 -6.85 -9.60
CA ALA A 24 3.53 -5.45 -9.46
C ALA A 24 3.72 -5.09 -7.98
N PHE A 25 4.63 -4.15 -7.71
CA PHE A 25 4.88 -3.61 -6.37
C PHE A 25 4.18 -2.25 -6.31
N ALA A 26 3.26 -2.04 -5.38
CA ALA A 26 2.63 -0.76 -5.16
C ALA A 26 3.69 0.32 -4.90
N TRP A 27 3.61 1.47 -5.53
CA TRP A 27 4.58 2.58 -5.51
C TRP A 27 6.06 2.19 -5.72
N GLY A 28 6.33 0.92 -6.02
CA GLY A 28 7.69 0.39 -6.09
C GLY A 28 8.52 0.68 -4.83
N ILE A 29 9.79 0.28 -4.85
CA ILE A 29 10.69 0.54 -3.71
C ILE A 29 10.84 2.04 -3.43
N ASP A 30 11.01 2.85 -4.49
CA ASP A 30 11.31 4.28 -4.34
C ASP A 30 10.12 5.08 -3.78
N GLY A 31 8.89 4.76 -4.22
CA GLY A 31 7.70 5.45 -3.73
C GLY A 31 7.43 5.15 -2.26
N HIS A 32 7.50 3.88 -1.83
CA HIS A 32 7.35 3.52 -0.42
C HIS A 32 8.44 4.13 0.46
N ASN A 33 9.69 4.13 -0.01
CA ASN A 33 10.78 4.80 0.70
C ASN A 33 10.49 6.30 0.89
N MET A 34 10.03 6.98 -0.17
CA MET A 34 9.70 8.42 -0.10
C MET A 34 8.54 8.70 0.84
N ILE A 35 7.47 7.88 0.80
CA ILE A 35 6.31 8.00 1.69
C ILE A 35 6.74 7.89 3.14
N ASN A 36 7.43 6.81 3.49
CA ASN A 36 7.84 6.53 4.85
C ASN A 36 8.79 7.60 5.39
N ARG A 37 9.82 7.95 4.62
CA ARG A 37 10.77 8.99 5.01
C ARG A 37 10.10 10.34 5.20
N ALA A 38 9.23 10.77 4.27
CA ALA A 38 8.56 12.05 4.36
C ALA A 38 7.58 12.11 5.54
N ALA A 39 6.83 11.04 5.79
CA ALA A 39 5.92 10.98 6.94
C ALA A 39 6.65 11.26 8.26
N VAL A 40 7.77 10.58 8.49
CA VAL A 40 8.53 10.67 9.75
C VAL A 40 9.31 11.98 9.86
N ALA A 41 9.87 12.49 8.75
CA ALA A 41 10.62 13.74 8.73
C ALA A 41 9.78 14.96 9.15
N PHE A 42 8.45 14.89 9.02
CA PHE A 42 7.52 15.97 9.36
C PHE A 42 6.60 15.64 10.55
N LEU A 43 6.99 14.67 11.41
CA LEU A 43 6.31 14.42 12.68
C LEU A 43 6.43 15.63 13.62
N PRO A 44 5.38 15.94 14.41
CA PRO A 44 5.41 17.02 15.40
C PRO A 44 6.50 16.84 16.47
N ALA A 45 6.94 17.95 17.06
CA ALA A 45 8.03 17.94 18.02
C ALA A 45 7.69 17.26 19.36
N ASP A 46 6.42 17.08 19.68
CA ASP A 46 5.90 16.38 20.86
C ASP A 46 5.89 14.83 20.72
N VAL A 47 6.10 14.32 19.50
CA VAL A 47 6.38 12.90 19.28
C VAL A 47 7.79 12.56 19.81
N PRO A 48 7.99 11.38 20.43
CA PRO A 48 9.29 10.99 20.97
C PRO A 48 10.44 11.09 19.95
N LEU A 49 11.63 11.50 20.45
CA LEU A 49 12.79 11.75 19.58
C LEU A 49 13.22 10.50 18.81
N PHE A 50 13.14 9.32 19.43
CA PHE A 50 13.52 8.06 18.78
C PHE A 50 12.70 7.73 17.52
N LEU A 51 11.50 8.35 17.35
CA LEU A 51 10.66 8.20 16.15
C LEU A 51 10.98 9.21 15.04
N ARG A 52 11.82 10.22 15.29
CA ARG A 52 12.07 11.32 14.35
C ARG A 52 13.55 11.73 14.28
N ASP A 53 14.43 10.93 14.85
CA ASP A 53 15.88 11.09 14.67
C ASP A 53 16.36 10.48 13.33
N ALA A 54 17.60 10.68 12.97
CA ALA A 54 18.16 10.21 11.71
C ALA A 54 18.10 8.67 11.57
N SER A 55 18.27 7.93 12.67
CA SER A 55 18.20 6.47 12.66
C SER A 55 16.77 5.96 12.42
N ALA A 56 15.78 6.64 12.99
CA ALA A 56 14.36 6.33 12.75
C ALA A 56 13.99 6.58 11.30
N LEU A 57 14.41 7.73 10.72
CA LEU A 57 14.17 8.04 9.31
C LEU A 57 14.70 6.92 8.41
N ASP A 58 15.95 6.51 8.61
CA ASP A 58 16.59 5.49 7.77
C ASP A 58 15.93 4.10 7.97
N THR A 59 15.53 3.77 9.20
CA THR A 59 14.88 2.49 9.52
C THR A 59 13.47 2.41 8.92
N ILE A 60 12.64 3.44 9.13
CA ILE A 60 11.26 3.47 8.66
C ILE A 60 11.23 3.56 7.12
N GLU A 61 12.14 4.34 6.50
CA GLU A 61 12.32 4.36 5.05
C GLU A 61 12.61 2.94 4.51
N TYR A 62 13.59 2.24 5.09
CA TYR A 62 13.96 0.88 4.69
C TYR A 62 12.80 -0.11 4.81
N LEU A 63 11.95 0.04 5.82
CA LEU A 63 10.80 -0.83 6.07
C LEU A 63 9.60 -0.52 5.16
N GLY A 64 9.60 0.61 4.45
CA GLY A 64 8.53 0.95 3.52
C GLY A 64 8.19 -0.18 2.54
N PRO A 65 9.14 -0.73 1.78
CA PRO A 65 8.89 -1.85 0.88
C PRO A 65 8.94 -3.25 1.55
N GLU A 66 8.91 -3.37 2.88
CA GLU A 66 9.04 -4.67 3.56
C GLU A 66 7.93 -5.67 3.22
N PRO A 67 6.63 -5.31 3.23
CA PRO A 67 5.55 -6.22 2.86
C PRO A 67 5.66 -6.75 1.43
N ASP A 68 6.18 -5.97 0.49
CA ASP A 68 6.46 -6.43 -0.87
C ASP A 68 7.56 -7.49 -0.93
N ARG A 69 8.55 -7.44 -0.02
CA ARG A 69 9.58 -8.49 0.07
C ARG A 69 9.01 -9.83 0.49
N TRP A 70 7.87 -9.83 1.22
CA TRP A 70 7.15 -11.05 1.62
C TRP A 70 6.42 -11.71 0.45
N ARG A 71 6.13 -10.97 -0.63
CA ARG A 71 5.54 -11.48 -1.87
C ARG A 71 6.57 -12.24 -2.70
N ASN A 72 7.31 -13.12 -2.05
CA ASN A 72 8.38 -13.93 -2.61
C ASN A 72 7.85 -15.29 -3.04
N ARG A 73 8.09 -15.67 -4.30
CA ARG A 73 7.64 -16.96 -4.87
C ARG A 73 8.24 -18.19 -4.20
N ALA A 74 9.34 -18.04 -3.46
CA ALA A 74 9.92 -19.14 -2.70
C ALA A 74 9.12 -19.44 -1.41
N GLU A 75 8.31 -18.47 -0.94
CA GLU A 75 7.48 -18.58 0.25
C GLU A 75 6.01 -18.42 -0.18
N GLU A 76 5.48 -19.47 -0.85
CA GLU A 76 4.20 -19.42 -1.56
C GLU A 76 3.02 -19.10 -0.63
N GLU A 77 2.96 -19.74 0.55
CA GLU A 77 1.91 -19.51 1.53
C GLU A 77 1.93 -18.07 2.04
N LEU A 78 3.09 -17.56 2.44
CA LEU A 78 3.23 -16.18 2.90
C LEU A 78 2.84 -15.19 1.79
N SER A 79 3.33 -15.42 0.59
CA SER A 79 3.05 -14.55 -0.56
C SER A 79 1.56 -14.50 -0.90
N SER A 80 0.86 -15.63 -0.87
CA SER A 80 -0.57 -15.71 -1.19
C SER A 80 -1.44 -15.10 -0.10
N GLU A 81 -1.12 -15.35 1.18
CA GLU A 81 -1.90 -14.85 2.32
C GLU A 81 -1.74 -13.33 2.51
N GLN A 82 -0.58 -12.76 2.18
CA GLN A 82 -0.32 -11.32 2.31
C GLN A 82 -0.80 -10.51 1.08
N ALA A 83 -1.00 -11.14 -0.07
CA ALA A 83 -1.39 -10.43 -1.28
C ALA A 83 -2.69 -9.60 -1.13
N PRO A 84 -3.76 -10.08 -0.46
CA PRO A 84 -5.00 -9.30 -0.27
C PRO A 84 -4.84 -8.06 0.61
N ASP A 85 -3.81 -7.99 1.45
CA ASP A 85 -3.59 -6.87 2.38
C ASP A 85 -3.07 -5.61 1.66
N HIS A 86 -2.67 -5.72 0.39
CA HIS A 86 -2.14 -4.61 -0.41
C HIS A 86 -3.19 -3.78 -1.14
N PHE A 87 -4.43 -4.25 -1.26
CA PHE A 87 -5.44 -3.60 -2.08
C PHE A 87 -6.86 -3.79 -1.53
N ILE A 88 -7.80 -3.04 -2.11
CA ILE A 88 -9.23 -3.27 -1.96
C ILE A 88 -9.96 -2.89 -3.25
N ASP A 89 -10.64 -3.84 -3.87
CA ASP A 89 -11.53 -3.58 -5.00
C ASP A 89 -12.85 -2.99 -4.49
N LEU A 90 -12.91 -1.65 -4.36
CA LEU A 90 -14.05 -0.97 -3.74
C LEU A 90 -15.37 -1.24 -4.46
N GLU A 91 -15.35 -1.46 -5.77
CA GLU A 91 -16.55 -1.84 -6.54
C GLU A 91 -17.16 -3.16 -6.04
N TYR A 92 -16.31 -4.10 -5.62
CA TYR A 92 -16.76 -5.37 -5.07
C TYR A 92 -17.01 -5.30 -3.56
N ALA A 93 -16.17 -4.59 -2.82
CA ALA A 93 -16.31 -4.44 -1.38
C ALA A 93 -17.64 -3.80 -0.99
N GLN A 94 -18.11 -2.80 -1.75
CA GLN A 94 -19.39 -2.13 -1.52
C GLN A 94 -20.63 -3.02 -1.68
N LEU A 95 -20.51 -4.19 -2.31
CA LEU A 95 -21.62 -5.14 -2.47
C LEU A 95 -22.09 -5.74 -1.13
N VAL A 96 -21.30 -5.64 -0.08
CA VAL A 96 -21.70 -6.06 1.28
C VAL A 96 -22.40 -4.95 2.07
N GLY A 97 -22.54 -3.75 1.51
CA GLY A 97 -23.03 -2.57 2.22
C GLY A 97 -21.92 -1.83 2.98
N PRO A 98 -22.21 -1.13 4.08
CA PRO A 98 -21.18 -0.47 4.88
C PRO A 98 -20.12 -1.45 5.36
N LEU A 99 -18.84 -1.10 5.16
CA LEU A 99 -17.73 -1.98 5.54
C LEU A 99 -17.63 -2.09 7.07
N PRO A 100 -17.68 -3.31 7.63
CA PRO A 100 -17.56 -3.51 9.06
C PRO A 100 -16.10 -3.30 9.52
N LYS A 101 -15.88 -2.71 10.69
CA LYS A 101 -14.54 -2.46 11.22
C LYS A 101 -13.76 -3.75 11.51
N LYS A 102 -14.42 -4.89 11.77
CA LYS A 102 -13.75 -6.15 12.06
C LYS A 102 -13.52 -6.98 10.79
N ARG A 103 -12.27 -7.39 10.53
CA ARG A 103 -11.84 -8.19 9.36
C ARG A 103 -12.72 -9.44 9.17
N TYR A 104 -12.94 -10.23 10.21
CA TYR A 104 -13.75 -11.44 10.09
C TYR A 104 -15.25 -11.20 9.88
N ASP A 105 -15.77 -10.03 10.27
CA ASP A 105 -17.15 -9.64 9.94
C ASP A 105 -17.28 -9.33 8.45
N PHE A 106 -16.27 -8.69 7.85
CA PHE A 106 -16.22 -8.45 6.41
C PHE A 106 -16.13 -9.76 5.62
N ILE A 107 -15.24 -10.67 6.01
CA ILE A 107 -15.11 -11.98 5.35
C ILE A 107 -16.44 -12.76 5.39
N ARG A 108 -17.16 -12.72 6.52
CA ARG A 108 -18.50 -13.33 6.62
C ARG A 108 -19.51 -12.60 5.75
N ALA A 109 -19.44 -11.28 5.64
CA ALA A 109 -20.33 -10.50 4.78
C ALA A 109 -20.12 -10.81 3.29
N LEU A 110 -18.87 -10.96 2.84
CA LEU A 110 -18.55 -11.40 1.47
C LEU A 110 -19.19 -12.77 1.16
N ALA A 111 -19.00 -13.74 2.05
CA ALA A 111 -19.59 -15.07 1.90
C ALA A 111 -21.12 -15.04 1.88
N ALA A 112 -21.74 -14.17 2.67
CA ALA A 112 -23.19 -13.99 2.68
C ALA A 112 -23.73 -13.30 1.42
N ALA A 113 -22.98 -12.38 0.81
CA ALA A 113 -23.34 -11.67 -0.42
C ALA A 113 -23.12 -12.52 -1.69
N GLN A 114 -22.23 -13.51 -1.67
CA GLN A 114 -21.85 -14.34 -2.82
C GLN A 114 -23.04 -14.95 -3.59
N PRO A 115 -24.12 -15.48 -2.96
CA PRO A 115 -25.24 -16.04 -3.71
C PRO A 115 -26.01 -15.03 -4.57
N ALA A 116 -26.01 -13.76 -4.19
CA ALA A 116 -26.67 -12.68 -4.96
C ALA A 116 -25.80 -12.19 -6.13
N THR A 117 -24.53 -12.57 -6.20
CA THR A 117 -23.57 -12.13 -7.22
C THR A 117 -22.83 -13.31 -7.86
N PRO A 118 -23.53 -14.25 -8.52
CA PRO A 118 -22.96 -15.52 -8.98
C PRO A 118 -21.84 -15.35 -10.03
N ASN A 119 -21.76 -14.20 -10.69
CA ASN A 119 -20.77 -13.90 -11.72
C ASN A 119 -19.54 -13.16 -11.19
N ILE A 120 -19.50 -12.84 -9.89
CA ILE A 120 -18.41 -12.16 -9.22
C ILE A 120 -17.92 -13.07 -8.09
N GLN A 121 -16.63 -13.33 -8.04
CA GLN A 121 -16.04 -14.09 -6.93
C GLN A 121 -15.79 -13.13 -5.76
N LEU A 122 -16.63 -13.22 -4.72
CA LEU A 122 -16.50 -12.42 -3.50
C LEU A 122 -15.71 -13.18 -2.44
N THR A 123 -14.39 -13.28 -2.62
CA THR A 123 -13.47 -13.84 -1.63
C THR A 123 -12.47 -12.77 -1.17
N PRO A 124 -11.87 -12.89 0.01
CA PRO A 124 -10.85 -11.96 0.48
C PRO A 124 -9.72 -11.77 -0.54
N GLU A 125 -9.25 -12.86 -1.15
CA GLU A 125 -8.16 -12.87 -2.11
C GLU A 125 -8.49 -12.09 -3.39
N LYS A 126 -9.78 -11.98 -3.72
CA LYS A 126 -10.24 -11.25 -4.91
C LYS A 126 -10.64 -9.81 -4.60
N VAL A 127 -11.21 -9.57 -3.43
CA VAL A 127 -11.74 -8.25 -3.06
C VAL A 127 -10.68 -7.39 -2.35
N GLY A 128 -9.75 -8.03 -1.68
CA GLY A 128 -8.72 -7.35 -0.87
C GLY A 128 -9.13 -7.10 0.57
N LEU A 129 -8.14 -6.84 1.42
CA LEU A 129 -8.27 -6.69 2.87
C LEU A 129 -7.48 -5.49 3.43
N GLN A 130 -6.95 -4.64 2.58
CA GLN A 130 -6.03 -3.56 2.92
C GLN A 130 -6.52 -2.64 4.07
N PRO A 131 -7.80 -2.20 4.17
CA PRO A 131 -8.24 -1.35 5.27
C PRO A 131 -8.08 -2.01 6.64
N TRP A 132 -8.28 -3.32 6.73
CA TRP A 132 -8.14 -4.07 7.99
C TRP A 132 -6.69 -4.26 8.39
N GLU A 133 -5.80 -4.44 7.43
CA GLU A 133 -4.36 -4.51 7.73
C GLU A 133 -3.82 -3.18 8.26
N VAL A 134 -4.27 -2.06 7.68
CA VAL A 134 -3.94 -0.73 8.19
C VAL A 134 -4.48 -0.52 9.60
N GLU A 135 -5.76 -0.85 9.85
CA GLU A 135 -6.37 -0.72 11.18
C GLU A 135 -5.63 -1.55 12.23
N GLU A 136 -5.38 -2.85 11.94
CA GLU A 136 -4.72 -3.76 12.87
C GLU A 136 -3.27 -3.34 13.15
N THR A 137 -2.53 -2.89 12.14
CA THR A 137 -1.14 -2.43 12.30
C THR A 137 -1.09 -1.09 13.03
N TRP A 138 -2.04 -0.17 12.78
CA TRP A 138 -2.16 1.07 13.53
C TRP A 138 -2.51 0.82 15.02
N GLU A 139 -3.40 -0.13 15.30
CA GLU A 139 -3.72 -0.50 16.69
C GLU A 139 -2.50 -1.12 17.41
N LYS A 140 -1.69 -1.95 16.74
CA LYS A 140 -0.41 -2.47 17.27
C LYS A 140 0.52 -1.30 17.64
N LEU A 141 0.75 -0.39 16.70
CA LEU A 141 1.57 0.81 16.92
C LEU A 141 1.08 1.63 18.14
N LYS A 142 -0.23 1.84 18.28
CA LYS A 142 -0.83 2.55 19.41
C LYS A 142 -0.61 1.82 20.73
N VAL A 143 -0.72 0.50 20.75
CA VAL A 143 -0.47 -0.34 21.94
C VAL A 143 1.01 -0.25 22.35
N ASP A 144 1.93 -0.33 21.42
CA ASP A 144 3.36 -0.25 21.69
C ASP A 144 3.78 1.15 22.16
N LEU A 145 3.20 2.20 21.60
CA LEU A 145 3.39 3.58 22.09
C LEU A 145 2.86 3.76 23.52
N ARG A 146 1.77 3.08 23.91
CA ARG A 146 1.26 3.06 25.29
C ARG A 146 2.24 2.33 26.22
N GLU A 147 2.81 1.21 25.80
CA GLU A 147 3.83 0.49 26.56
C GLU A 147 5.10 1.33 26.71
N TYR A 148 5.53 2.03 25.65
CA TYR A 148 6.64 2.98 25.73
C TYR A 148 6.39 4.03 26.83
N ARG A 149 5.21 4.67 26.86
CA ARG A 149 4.85 5.64 27.90
C ARG A 149 4.92 5.05 29.31
N ARG A 150 4.42 3.83 29.47
CA ARG A 150 4.43 3.11 30.75
C ARG A 150 5.86 2.82 31.24
N LEU A 151 6.72 2.34 30.34
CA LEU A 151 8.14 2.04 30.64
C LEU A 151 8.93 3.31 30.95
N ALA A 152 8.77 4.35 30.14
CA ALA A 152 9.44 5.64 30.32
C ALA A 152 9.05 6.29 31.66
N ALA A 153 7.76 6.30 32.01
CA ALA A 153 7.27 6.83 33.28
C ALA A 153 7.81 6.03 34.49
N ALA A 154 8.06 4.72 34.32
CA ALA A 154 8.64 3.84 35.34
C ALA A 154 10.19 3.86 35.35
N HIS A 155 10.83 4.69 34.52
CA HIS A 155 12.28 4.74 34.33
C HIS A 155 12.91 3.38 33.97
N LYS A 156 12.16 2.56 33.19
CA LYS A 156 12.60 1.25 32.69
C LYS A 156 13.20 1.38 31.28
N PRO A 157 14.02 0.41 30.85
CA PRO A 157 14.55 0.39 29.47
C PRO A 157 13.40 0.36 28.43
N THR A 158 13.47 1.26 27.45
CA THR A 158 12.45 1.44 26.38
C THR A 158 12.88 0.88 25.04
N HIS A 159 14.19 0.64 24.84
CA HIS A 159 14.74 0.22 23.55
C HIS A 159 14.04 -0.99 22.89
N PRO A 160 13.64 -2.07 23.61
CA PRO A 160 12.91 -3.16 22.94
C PRO A 160 11.57 -2.74 22.34
N VAL A 161 10.78 -1.90 23.04
CA VAL A 161 9.50 -1.42 22.51
C VAL A 161 9.69 -0.34 21.44
N GLU A 162 10.76 0.47 21.53
CA GLU A 162 11.11 1.41 20.45
C GLU A 162 11.38 0.68 19.13
N THR A 163 12.04 -0.49 19.19
CA THR A 163 12.27 -1.33 18.00
C THR A 163 10.96 -1.83 17.40
N ALA A 164 9.99 -2.27 18.21
CA ALA A 164 8.68 -2.70 17.75
C ALA A 164 7.91 -1.54 17.10
N ILE A 165 7.91 -0.37 17.75
CA ILE A 165 7.27 0.85 17.23
C ILE A 165 7.82 1.26 15.86
N LEU A 166 9.16 1.23 15.68
CA LEU A 166 9.78 1.56 14.39
C LEU A 166 9.39 0.56 13.31
N TYR A 167 9.30 -0.73 13.66
CA TYR A 167 8.86 -1.77 12.74
C TYR A 167 7.40 -1.58 12.33
N ASP A 168 6.50 -1.42 13.29
CA ASP A 168 5.07 -1.24 13.02
C ASP A 168 4.82 0.04 12.21
N ALA A 169 5.49 1.15 12.54
CA ALA A 169 5.38 2.40 11.78
C ALA A 169 5.86 2.25 10.33
N GLY A 170 6.95 1.49 10.12
CA GLY A 170 7.49 1.24 8.79
C GLY A 170 6.57 0.37 7.93
N VAL A 171 6.05 -0.72 8.50
CA VAL A 171 5.11 -1.64 7.83
C VAL A 171 3.76 -0.96 7.57
N LEU A 172 3.24 -0.20 8.55
CA LEU A 172 2.02 0.61 8.37
C LEU A 172 2.14 1.53 7.15
N GLY A 173 3.33 2.14 6.99
CA GLY A 173 3.58 3.07 5.89
C GLY A 173 3.50 2.44 4.51
N HIS A 174 3.80 1.15 4.38
CA HIS A 174 3.59 0.41 3.14
C HIS A 174 2.10 0.40 2.75
N TYR A 175 1.26 -0.15 3.61
CA TYR A 175 -0.18 -0.31 3.31
C TYR A 175 -0.90 1.03 3.17
N VAL A 176 -0.51 2.04 3.94
CA VAL A 176 -1.02 3.41 3.77
C VAL A 176 -0.58 4.02 2.43
N GLY A 177 0.64 3.74 2.01
CA GLY A 177 1.15 4.10 0.69
C GLY A 177 0.33 3.45 -0.43
N ASP A 178 0.05 2.16 -0.33
CA ASP A 178 -0.85 1.44 -1.26
C ASP A 178 -2.21 2.13 -1.37
N GLY A 179 -2.77 2.56 -0.25
CA GLY A 179 -4.04 3.28 -0.22
C GLY A 179 -4.03 4.62 -0.96
N SER A 180 -2.86 5.26 -1.16
CA SER A 180 -2.74 6.49 -1.96
C SER A 180 -2.72 6.23 -3.47
N MET A 181 -2.40 5.00 -3.86
CA MET A 181 -2.29 4.56 -5.25
C MET A 181 -3.69 4.21 -5.78
N PRO A 182 -4.25 4.98 -6.72
CA PRO A 182 -5.63 4.75 -7.17
C PRO A 182 -5.87 3.32 -7.68
N LEU A 183 -4.88 2.72 -8.34
CA LEU A 183 -5.03 1.37 -8.91
C LEU A 183 -5.04 0.26 -7.85
N HIS A 184 -4.75 0.54 -6.57
CA HIS A 184 -4.94 -0.39 -5.45
C HIS A 184 -6.34 -0.35 -4.83
N THR A 185 -7.24 0.46 -5.38
CA THR A 185 -8.60 0.64 -4.85
C THR A 185 -9.70 0.17 -5.80
N THR A 186 -9.36 -0.56 -6.88
CA THR A 186 -10.28 -0.79 -7.99
C THR A 186 -10.01 -2.09 -8.75
N ILE A 187 -11.08 -2.68 -9.31
CA ILE A 187 -11.00 -3.76 -10.32
C ILE A 187 -10.27 -3.35 -11.60
N GLN A 188 -10.10 -2.05 -11.84
CA GLN A 188 -9.41 -1.48 -13.00
C GLN A 188 -7.89 -1.37 -12.76
N TYR A 189 -7.33 -2.20 -11.89
CA TYR A 189 -5.97 -2.05 -11.39
C TYR A 189 -4.88 -2.17 -12.46
N ASN A 190 -5.06 -2.97 -13.52
CA ASN A 190 -4.02 -3.21 -14.52
C ASN A 190 -4.60 -3.47 -15.93
N GLY A 191 -5.18 -2.44 -16.52
CA GLY A 191 -5.92 -2.48 -17.76
C GLY A 191 -7.43 -2.34 -17.53
N TRP A 192 -8.09 -1.50 -18.35
CA TRP A 192 -9.52 -1.25 -18.20
C TRP A 192 -10.34 -2.49 -18.54
N THR A 193 -11.29 -2.83 -17.69
CA THR A 193 -12.19 -3.98 -17.85
C THR A 193 -13.64 -3.53 -18.03
N GLY A 194 -14.43 -4.31 -18.79
CA GLY A 194 -15.83 -3.98 -19.06
C GLY A 194 -16.00 -2.96 -20.19
N GLU A 195 -17.10 -2.19 -20.16
CA GLU A 195 -17.37 -1.15 -21.16
C GLU A 195 -16.29 -0.06 -21.13
N ASN A 196 -15.79 0.31 -22.31
CA ASN A 196 -14.66 1.23 -22.43
C ASN A 196 -14.95 2.33 -23.49
N PRO A 197 -15.95 3.20 -23.25
CA PRO A 197 -16.32 4.25 -24.20
C PRO A 197 -15.21 5.29 -24.40
N ASN A 198 -14.33 5.46 -23.41
CA ASN A 198 -13.22 6.39 -23.44
C ASN A 198 -11.98 5.81 -24.12
N GLY A 199 -11.95 4.51 -24.48
CA GLY A 199 -10.84 3.85 -25.15
C GLY A 199 -9.54 3.90 -24.32
N TYR A 200 -9.65 3.61 -23.02
CA TYR A 200 -8.50 3.45 -22.12
C TYR A 200 -7.74 2.17 -22.44
N THR A 201 -6.47 2.09 -22.05
CA THR A 201 -5.67 0.89 -22.28
C THR A 201 -6.27 -0.34 -21.58
N THR A 202 -6.29 -1.47 -22.30
CA THR A 202 -6.62 -2.79 -21.75
C THR A 202 -5.37 -3.65 -21.53
N GLU A 203 -4.19 -3.09 -21.81
CA GLU A 203 -2.91 -3.76 -21.67
C GLU A 203 -2.52 -3.86 -20.18
N HIS A 204 -2.02 -5.04 -19.79
CA HIS A 204 -1.68 -5.35 -18.39
C HIS A 204 -0.29 -4.83 -18.00
N HIS A 205 -0.04 -3.53 -18.17
CA HIS A 205 1.23 -2.89 -17.81
C HIS A 205 1.10 -1.51 -17.16
N ILE A 206 -0.09 -0.88 -17.22
CA ILE A 206 -0.30 0.46 -16.66
C ILE A 206 0.08 0.55 -15.18
N HIS A 207 -0.19 -0.50 -14.41
CA HIS A 207 0.12 -0.59 -12.99
C HIS A 207 1.62 -0.40 -12.75
N SER A 208 2.46 -1.33 -13.23
CA SER A 208 3.91 -1.26 -13.05
C SER A 208 4.56 -0.05 -13.74
N GLN A 209 3.99 0.41 -14.84
CA GLN A 209 4.46 1.60 -15.55
C GLN A 209 4.29 2.86 -14.71
N PHE A 210 3.12 3.04 -14.07
CA PHE A 210 2.82 4.21 -13.26
C PHE A 210 3.56 4.18 -11.92
N GLU A 211 3.43 3.11 -11.17
CA GLU A 211 3.90 3.02 -9.79
C GLU A 211 5.42 2.82 -9.64
N SER A 212 6.04 2.09 -10.59
CA SER A 212 7.44 1.71 -10.47
C SER A 212 8.32 2.47 -11.47
N ALA A 213 8.14 2.22 -12.77
CA ALA A 213 9.03 2.78 -13.78
C ALA A 213 8.99 4.31 -13.81
N TYR A 214 7.77 4.89 -13.82
CA TYR A 214 7.62 6.34 -13.88
C TYR A 214 8.10 7.02 -12.60
N VAL A 215 7.79 6.46 -11.43
CA VAL A 215 8.24 6.98 -10.14
C VAL A 215 9.77 6.98 -10.06
N HIS A 216 10.40 5.85 -10.37
CA HIS A 216 11.87 5.72 -10.36
C HIS A 216 12.55 6.80 -11.20
N ASP A 217 12.04 7.03 -12.42
CA ASP A 217 12.70 7.92 -13.38
C ASP A 217 12.39 9.40 -13.14
N ASN A 218 11.23 9.75 -12.56
CA ASN A 218 10.72 11.11 -12.61
C ASN A 218 10.39 11.76 -11.25
N VAL A 219 10.16 10.98 -10.17
CA VAL A 219 9.81 11.53 -8.87
C VAL A 219 11.04 11.73 -8.01
N LYS A 220 11.11 12.87 -7.31
CA LYS A 220 12.20 13.20 -6.40
C LYS A 220 11.65 13.38 -4.99
N TYR A 221 12.35 12.85 -4.02
CA TYR A 221 12.01 13.04 -2.60
C TYR A 221 11.79 14.53 -2.24
N SER A 222 12.60 15.46 -2.78
CA SER A 222 12.46 16.89 -2.50
C SER A 222 11.11 17.47 -2.91
N ASP A 223 10.50 16.95 -3.99
CA ASP A 223 9.23 17.44 -4.51
C ASP A 223 8.10 16.95 -3.59
N VAL A 224 8.13 15.67 -3.21
CA VAL A 224 7.21 15.06 -2.25
C VAL A 224 7.33 15.72 -0.87
N ALA A 225 8.55 15.84 -0.34
CA ALA A 225 8.81 16.43 0.97
C ALA A 225 8.29 17.86 1.08
N LYS A 226 8.37 18.65 0.01
CA LYS A 226 7.82 20.00 -0.04
C LYS A 226 6.29 19.99 0.13
N LEU A 227 5.58 19.12 -0.57
CA LEU A 227 4.13 19.00 -0.46
C LEU A 227 3.71 18.59 0.96
N VAL A 228 4.44 17.68 1.58
CA VAL A 228 4.18 17.26 2.98
C VAL A 228 4.45 18.41 3.95
N ALA A 229 5.55 19.15 3.77
CA ALA A 229 5.93 20.29 4.62
C ALA A 229 4.89 21.41 4.59
N ASP A 230 4.20 21.62 3.47
CA ASP A 230 3.17 22.65 3.31
C ASP A 230 1.85 22.30 4.06
N THR A 231 1.76 21.10 4.66
CA THR A 231 0.60 20.64 5.42
C THR A 231 0.88 20.54 6.92
N LYS A 232 -0.15 20.73 7.74
CA LYS A 232 -0.04 20.57 9.19
C LYS A 232 -0.41 19.15 9.60
N PRO A 233 0.32 18.52 10.56
CA PRO A 233 -0.10 17.28 11.17
C PRO A 233 -1.48 17.42 11.82
N THR A 234 -2.31 16.39 11.67
CA THR A 234 -3.68 16.36 12.22
C THR A 234 -3.84 15.09 13.07
N VAL A 235 -4.51 15.23 14.21
CA VAL A 235 -4.97 14.09 15.02
C VAL A 235 -6.30 13.60 14.45
N ILE A 236 -6.41 12.31 14.26
CA ILE A 236 -7.58 11.61 13.72
C ILE A 236 -8.32 10.98 14.90
N ASP A 237 -9.60 11.36 15.12
CA ASP A 237 -10.42 10.83 16.22
C ASP A 237 -11.10 9.50 15.87
N ASN A 238 -11.39 9.26 14.60
CA ASN A 238 -11.98 8.03 14.08
C ASN A 238 -11.20 7.56 12.87
N GLU A 239 -10.16 6.80 13.14
CA GLU A 239 -9.18 6.32 12.16
C GLU A 239 -9.82 5.45 11.08
N TRP A 240 -10.74 4.54 11.46
CA TRP A 240 -11.43 3.67 10.51
C TRP A 240 -12.23 4.46 9.47
N SER A 241 -13.08 5.37 9.93
CA SER A 241 -13.91 6.17 9.01
C SER A 241 -13.08 7.06 8.11
N GLN A 242 -12.07 7.73 8.70
CA GLN A 242 -11.20 8.62 7.96
C GLN A 242 -10.36 7.85 6.93
N TYR A 243 -9.86 6.66 7.29
CA TYR A 243 -9.09 5.83 6.36
C TYR A 243 -9.95 5.32 5.19
N LEU A 244 -11.22 4.97 5.43
CA LEU A 244 -12.15 4.64 4.34
C LEU A 244 -12.39 5.85 3.41
N ASP A 245 -12.52 7.06 3.97
CA ASP A 245 -12.65 8.28 3.17
C ASP A 245 -11.39 8.53 2.32
N TYR A 246 -10.20 8.28 2.88
CA TYR A 246 -8.93 8.36 2.16
C TYR A 246 -8.88 7.38 0.98
N LEU A 247 -9.29 6.13 1.15
CA LEU A 247 -9.39 5.16 0.06
C LEU A 247 -10.39 5.57 -1.01
N HIS A 248 -11.56 6.09 -0.62
CA HIS A 248 -12.55 6.59 -1.55
C HIS A 248 -12.01 7.77 -2.37
N HIS A 249 -11.23 8.68 -1.77
CA HIS A 249 -10.57 9.76 -2.51
C HIS A 249 -9.58 9.22 -3.55
N SER A 250 -8.80 8.20 -3.21
CA SER A 250 -7.91 7.53 -4.17
C SER A 250 -8.69 6.87 -5.29
N HIS A 251 -9.78 6.18 -4.97
CA HIS A 251 -10.66 5.52 -5.94
C HIS A 251 -11.26 6.48 -6.96
N LEU A 252 -11.68 7.68 -6.54
CA LEU A 252 -12.19 8.71 -7.44
C LEU A 252 -11.17 9.17 -8.48
N LEU A 253 -9.89 8.87 -8.26
CA LEU A 253 -8.79 9.25 -9.17
C LEU A 253 -8.39 8.14 -10.14
N VAL A 254 -9.03 6.98 -10.10
CA VAL A 254 -8.75 5.85 -11.01
C VAL A 254 -8.84 6.27 -12.47
N GLU A 255 -9.93 6.90 -12.85
CA GLU A 255 -10.12 7.35 -14.24
C GLU A 255 -9.07 8.40 -14.64
N LYS A 256 -8.64 9.25 -13.70
CA LYS A 256 -7.56 10.24 -13.94
C LYS A 256 -6.23 9.56 -14.31
N VAL A 257 -5.89 8.44 -13.66
CA VAL A 257 -4.70 7.65 -14.03
C VAL A 257 -4.78 7.20 -15.49
N TYR A 258 -5.92 6.65 -15.92
CA TYR A 258 -6.12 6.21 -17.29
C TYR A 258 -6.12 7.37 -18.30
N GLN A 259 -6.65 8.52 -17.94
CA GLN A 259 -6.60 9.73 -18.77
C GLN A 259 -5.15 10.19 -18.96
N LEU A 260 -4.36 10.20 -17.91
CA LEU A 260 -2.95 10.57 -17.96
C LEU A 260 -2.13 9.55 -18.77
N GLU A 261 -2.35 8.25 -18.58
CA GLU A 261 -1.70 7.21 -19.37
C GLU A 261 -2.00 7.41 -20.87
N LYS A 262 -3.27 7.56 -21.24
CA LYS A 262 -3.71 7.79 -22.63
C LYS A 262 -3.08 9.04 -23.26
N ALA A 263 -2.77 10.06 -22.46
CA ALA A 263 -2.07 11.26 -22.89
C ALA A 263 -0.53 11.08 -22.96
N GLY A 264 -0.01 9.87 -22.73
CA GLY A 264 1.43 9.59 -22.68
C GLY A 264 2.10 10.08 -21.39
N GLY A 265 1.31 10.31 -20.34
CA GLY A 265 1.75 10.90 -19.08
C GLY A 265 2.80 10.10 -18.32
N PHE A 266 2.82 8.77 -18.52
CA PHE A 266 3.75 7.87 -17.82
C PHE A 266 4.82 7.27 -18.74
N THR A 267 5.05 7.86 -19.93
CA THR A 267 6.05 7.39 -20.89
C THR A 267 7.27 8.31 -20.84
N ASN A 268 8.46 7.79 -20.61
CA ASN A 268 9.71 8.55 -20.45
C ASN A 268 9.58 9.64 -19.35
N ALA A 269 9.83 10.91 -19.70
CA ALA A 269 9.67 12.05 -18.78
C ALA A 269 8.19 12.40 -18.50
N GLY A 270 7.26 11.81 -19.24
CA GLY A 270 5.82 12.03 -19.11
C GLY A 270 5.41 13.47 -19.42
N THR A 271 4.31 13.89 -18.77
CA THR A 271 3.80 15.26 -18.85
C THR A 271 3.91 15.96 -17.49
N PRO A 272 3.99 17.33 -17.47
CA PRO A 272 3.97 18.06 -16.20
C PRO A 272 2.76 17.74 -15.32
N GLU A 273 1.61 17.45 -15.92
CA GLU A 273 0.39 17.08 -15.21
C GLU A 273 0.53 15.71 -14.55
N ALA A 274 1.07 14.71 -15.26
CA ALA A 274 1.30 13.38 -14.70
C ALA A 274 2.34 13.43 -13.57
N LYS A 275 3.41 14.23 -13.73
CA LYS A 275 4.40 14.45 -12.66
C LYS A 275 3.74 15.03 -11.41
N ALA A 276 3.00 16.14 -11.55
CA ALA A 276 2.33 16.77 -10.42
C ALA A 276 1.32 15.84 -9.74
N PHE A 277 0.58 15.07 -10.53
CA PHE A 277 -0.35 14.08 -10.02
C PHE A 277 0.37 12.98 -9.23
N THR A 278 1.48 12.45 -9.73
CA THR A 278 2.25 11.39 -9.06
C THR A 278 2.86 11.90 -7.75
N ASP A 279 3.48 13.08 -7.77
CA ASP A 279 4.02 13.72 -6.57
C ASP A 279 2.95 13.91 -5.49
N ASP A 280 1.75 14.36 -5.89
CA ASP A 280 0.61 14.57 -5.01
C ASP A 280 0.13 13.25 -4.39
N ARG A 281 0.08 12.16 -5.16
CA ARG A 281 -0.35 10.86 -4.63
C ARG A 281 0.64 10.29 -3.62
N ILE A 282 1.94 10.35 -3.89
CA ILE A 282 2.98 9.93 -2.95
C ILE A 282 2.97 10.83 -1.70
N ALA A 283 2.81 12.13 -1.87
CA ALA A 283 2.67 13.06 -0.73
C ALA A 283 1.41 12.77 0.09
N ALA A 284 0.28 12.41 -0.54
CA ALA A 284 -0.94 12.03 0.17
C ALA A 284 -0.72 10.81 1.07
N GLY A 285 0.00 9.78 0.58
CA GLY A 285 0.41 8.62 1.40
C GLY A 285 1.25 9.04 2.60
N ALA A 286 2.25 9.91 2.38
CA ALA A 286 3.11 10.40 3.46
C ALA A 286 2.36 11.26 4.50
N ILE A 287 1.43 12.09 4.06
CA ILE A 287 0.59 12.92 4.95
C ILE A 287 -0.32 12.04 5.80
N GLU A 288 -0.96 11.06 5.18
CA GLU A 288 -1.83 10.11 5.88
C GLU A 288 -1.05 9.29 6.91
N LEU A 289 0.08 8.71 6.54
CA LEU A 289 0.95 7.97 7.45
C LEU A 289 1.42 8.83 8.62
N ARG A 290 1.86 10.07 8.35
CA ARG A 290 2.25 11.02 9.39
C ARG A 290 1.11 11.27 10.38
N ASN A 291 -0.09 11.49 9.89
CA ASN A 291 -1.26 11.77 10.71
C ASN A 291 -1.67 10.54 11.53
N LEU A 292 -1.60 9.32 10.96
CA LEU A 292 -1.85 8.08 11.68
C LEU A 292 -0.81 7.81 12.78
N ILE A 293 0.49 7.98 12.51
CA ILE A 293 1.54 7.85 13.54
C ILE A 293 1.34 8.87 14.65
N TYR A 294 1.04 10.12 14.29
CA TYR A 294 0.78 11.19 15.27
C TYR A 294 -0.46 10.89 16.10
N SER A 295 -1.54 10.42 15.49
CA SER A 295 -2.78 10.02 16.19
C SER A 295 -2.53 8.84 17.13
N ALA A 296 -1.77 7.83 16.71
CA ALA A 296 -1.38 6.71 17.56
C ALA A 296 -0.59 7.19 18.79
N TRP A 297 0.33 8.15 18.60
CA TRP A 297 1.05 8.78 19.72
C TRP A 297 0.10 9.51 20.68
N VAL A 298 -0.79 10.35 20.17
CA VAL A 298 -1.74 11.11 21.01
C VAL A 298 -2.66 10.15 21.76
N HIS A 299 -3.34 9.24 21.05
CA HIS A 299 -4.29 8.29 21.62
C HIS A 299 -3.65 7.18 22.46
N SER A 300 -2.35 6.97 22.38
CA SER A 300 -1.64 6.07 23.31
C SER A 300 -1.70 6.57 24.78
N ALA A 301 -2.05 7.84 25.00
CA ALA A 301 -2.22 8.41 26.33
C ALA A 301 -3.66 8.24 26.90
N ASP A 302 -4.60 7.82 26.06
CA ASP A 302 -6.00 7.68 26.49
C ASP A 302 -6.14 6.59 27.56
N PRO A 303 -7.05 6.76 28.54
CA PRO A 303 -7.35 5.72 29.52
C PRO A 303 -7.78 4.41 28.84
N VAL A 304 -7.29 3.30 29.36
CA VAL A 304 -7.72 1.95 28.96
C VAL A 304 -8.66 1.42 30.04
N GLU A 305 -9.83 0.95 29.65
CA GLU A 305 -10.68 0.18 30.57
C GLU A 305 -9.95 -1.09 31.00
N GLU A 306 -9.95 -1.40 32.30
CA GLU A 306 -9.36 -2.64 32.79
C GLU A 306 -10.07 -3.84 32.16
N PHE A 307 -9.29 -4.78 31.63
CA PHE A 307 -9.81 -6.02 31.10
C PHE A 307 -10.35 -6.85 32.28
N HIS A 308 -11.65 -6.80 32.49
CA HIS A 308 -12.34 -7.75 33.37
C HIS A 308 -12.56 -9.05 32.58
N GLY A 309 -11.58 -9.98 32.70
CA GLY A 309 -11.65 -11.28 32.01
C GLY A 309 -12.99 -11.98 32.28
N ASN A 310 -13.57 -12.54 31.22
CA ASN A 310 -14.73 -13.42 31.30
C ASN A 310 -14.34 -14.76 31.91
#